data_833ef7312122a0801b6915e6638b29eb
#
_entry.id   833ef7312122a0801b6915e6638b29eb
#
_cell.length_a   1.000
_cell.length_b   1.000
_cell.length_c   1.000
_cell.angle_alpha   90.00
_cell.angle_beta   90.00
_cell.angle_gamma   90.00
#
_symmetry.space_group_name_H-M   'P 1'
#
loop_
_entity.id
_entity.type
_entity.pdbx_description
1 polymer ?
#
loop_
_entity_poly.entity_id
_entity_poly.type
_entity_poly.pdbx_seq_one_letter_code
_entity_poly.pdbx_strand_id
1 'polypeptide(L)'
;MHKQLQRFERLKTDPMPKASRIFARITLAAMIIAVLLLWLTPWVQTAFGYGVISTLNPDDRIQAISALVSGQVGKWHVQEGQQVKAGDPIVTLVDTDKQLIQRLSGEKAAVVHQHQANMMATETLAIDYERQETLFKQGLISQRRLEQAGIKLEGMKAKQAESLAKVKQMDTRLARLSSQTKRAPRDGTILRLISGGSATHINAGQVLATFIPKDSQRALVLNISGLDASLVRAGYSVRLQFEGWPMLQFSGWPSVATGTFGGRVNFVEPVAAIDGSFKVWIEEDPDQRPWPDEDFARLGSQTKGWILLNEVSLGYEVWRQLNNFPPRNNSELEYAQ
;
A
#
# COMPACT_ATOMS: atom_id res chain seq x y z
N MET A 1 -77.52 -22.84 30.13
CA MET A 1 -76.19 -23.49 29.95
C MET A 1 -76.22 -24.65 28.93
N HIS A 2 -77.34 -25.39 28.77
CA HIS A 2 -77.44 -26.50 27.82
C HIS A 2 -77.44 -26.13 26.31
N LYS A 3 -77.86 -24.93 25.92
CA LYS A 3 -77.92 -24.51 24.51
C LYS A 3 -76.54 -24.18 23.90
N GLN A 4 -75.59 -23.87 24.73
CA GLN A 4 -74.19 -23.57 24.25
C GLN A 4 -73.42 -24.87 23.95
N LEU A 5 -73.59 -25.90 24.71
CA LEU A 5 -72.91 -27.19 24.54
C LEU A 5 -73.37 -27.92 23.27
N GLN A 6 -74.62 -27.78 22.85
CA GLN A 6 -75.13 -28.34 21.59
C GLN A 6 -74.59 -27.67 20.35
N ARG A 7 -74.11 -26.40 20.46
CA ARG A 7 -73.49 -25.68 19.36
C ARG A 7 -72.07 -26.15 19.08
N PHE A 8 -71.37 -26.63 20.11
CA PHE A 8 -70.03 -27.21 19.98
C PHE A 8 -70.04 -28.64 19.42
N GLU A 9 -71.12 -29.45 19.73
CA GLU A 9 -71.25 -30.80 19.15
C GLU A 9 -71.59 -30.78 17.66
N ARG A 10 -72.34 -29.77 17.16
CA ARG A 10 -72.62 -29.63 15.73
C ARG A 10 -71.42 -29.24 14.92
N LEU A 11 -70.47 -28.56 15.50
CA LEU A 11 -69.17 -28.21 14.80
C LEU A 11 -68.29 -29.47 14.65
N LYS A 12 -68.49 -30.51 15.40
CA LYS A 12 -67.74 -31.78 15.29
C LYS A 12 -68.30 -32.74 14.23
N THR A 13 -69.52 -32.56 13.76
CA THR A 13 -70.22 -33.53 12.91
C THR A 13 -70.40 -33.08 11.45
N ASP A 14 -70.08 -31.82 11.09
CA ASP A 14 -70.18 -31.42 9.71
C ASP A 14 -68.94 -31.96 8.91
N PRO A 15 -69.14 -32.90 8.00
CA PRO A 15 -68.06 -33.42 7.22
C PRO A 15 -67.54 -32.31 6.28
N MET A 16 -66.27 -31.96 6.44
CA MET A 16 -65.60 -30.98 5.55
C MET A 16 -65.96 -31.28 4.11
N PRO A 17 -66.36 -30.27 3.30
CA PRO A 17 -66.71 -30.49 1.90
C PRO A 17 -65.50 -31.09 1.17
N LYS A 18 -65.76 -32.01 0.21
CA LYS A 18 -64.70 -32.72 -0.51
C LYS A 18 -63.68 -31.77 -1.15
N ALA A 19 -64.14 -30.62 -1.63
CA ALA A 19 -63.31 -29.58 -2.21
C ALA A 19 -62.31 -28.99 -1.21
N SER A 20 -62.69 -28.74 0.07
CA SER A 20 -61.78 -28.22 1.07
C SER A 20 -60.71 -29.25 1.49
N ARG A 21 -61.03 -30.54 1.49
CA ARG A 21 -60.04 -31.59 1.73
C ARG A 21 -59.04 -31.73 0.58
N ILE A 22 -59.49 -31.61 -0.68
CA ILE A 22 -58.61 -31.58 -1.85
C ILE A 22 -57.71 -30.36 -1.78
N PHE A 23 -58.26 -29.18 -1.51
CA PHE A 23 -57.47 -27.95 -1.38
C PHE A 23 -56.43 -28.04 -0.26
N ALA A 24 -56.82 -28.55 0.95
CA ALA A 24 -55.89 -28.78 2.02
C ALA A 24 -54.75 -29.75 1.69
N ARG A 25 -55.03 -30.82 0.92
CA ARG A 25 -53.99 -31.77 0.45
C ARG A 25 -53.04 -31.12 -0.56
N ILE A 26 -53.58 -30.33 -1.50
CA ILE A 26 -52.75 -29.59 -2.48
C ILE A 26 -51.86 -28.56 -1.75
N THR A 27 -52.43 -27.82 -0.80
CA THR A 27 -51.65 -26.85 -0.02
C THR A 27 -50.57 -27.52 0.83
N LEU A 28 -50.89 -28.65 1.47
CA LEU A 28 -49.92 -29.43 2.23
C LEU A 28 -48.82 -30.00 1.33
N ALA A 29 -49.19 -30.55 0.17
CA ALA A 29 -48.21 -31.03 -0.80
C ALA A 29 -47.29 -29.90 -1.33
N ALA A 30 -47.86 -28.74 -1.66
CA ALA A 30 -47.12 -27.58 -2.08
C ALA A 30 -46.16 -27.08 -0.97
N MET A 31 -46.58 -27.09 0.29
CA MET A 31 -45.77 -26.73 1.45
C MET A 31 -44.61 -27.73 1.64
N ILE A 32 -44.85 -29.03 1.49
CA ILE A 32 -43.80 -30.05 1.56
C ILE A 32 -42.79 -29.88 0.42
N ILE A 33 -43.26 -29.62 -0.80
CA ILE A 33 -42.39 -29.37 -1.96
C ILE A 33 -41.57 -28.09 -1.71
N ALA A 34 -42.15 -27.02 -1.19
CA ALA A 34 -41.43 -25.79 -0.87
C ALA A 34 -40.34 -26.02 0.19
N VAL A 35 -40.62 -26.77 1.24
CA VAL A 35 -39.63 -27.13 2.27
C VAL A 35 -38.51 -27.98 1.68
N LEU A 36 -38.85 -28.96 0.83
CA LEU A 36 -37.87 -29.78 0.14
C LEU A 36 -36.97 -28.94 -0.80
N LEU A 37 -37.55 -28.02 -1.56
CA LEU A 37 -36.79 -27.10 -2.42
C LEU A 37 -35.85 -26.20 -1.58
N LEU A 38 -36.36 -25.64 -0.47
CA LEU A 38 -35.52 -24.83 0.41
C LEU A 38 -34.35 -25.61 1.01
N TRP A 39 -34.51 -26.90 1.25
CA TRP A 39 -33.48 -27.75 1.86
C TRP A 39 -32.50 -28.31 0.84
N LEU A 40 -32.94 -28.66 -0.37
CA LEU A 40 -32.11 -29.29 -1.41
C LEU A 40 -31.38 -28.27 -2.32
N THR A 41 -31.89 -27.04 -2.42
CA THR A 41 -31.28 -26.06 -3.34
C THR A 41 -30.00 -25.51 -2.75
N PRO A 42 -28.83 -25.73 -3.40
CA PRO A 42 -27.58 -25.14 -2.97
C PRO A 42 -27.58 -23.63 -3.21
N TRP A 43 -27.07 -22.89 -2.25
CA TRP A 43 -26.95 -21.45 -2.29
C TRP A 43 -25.57 -21.05 -1.85
N VAL A 44 -24.85 -20.29 -2.69
CA VAL A 44 -23.54 -19.75 -2.33
C VAL A 44 -23.72 -18.50 -1.49
N GLN A 45 -23.27 -18.54 -0.24
CA GLN A 45 -23.19 -17.34 0.59
C GLN A 45 -22.17 -16.37 0.01
N THR A 46 -22.45 -15.08 0.09
CA THR A 46 -21.56 -14.05 -0.42
C THR A 46 -21.40 -12.91 0.58
N ALA A 47 -20.19 -12.45 0.77
CA ALA A 47 -19.90 -11.18 1.41
C ALA A 47 -19.78 -10.10 0.32
N PHE A 48 -20.67 -9.13 0.39
CA PHE A 48 -20.72 -8.02 -0.56
C PHE A 48 -19.93 -6.83 -0.04
N GLY A 49 -19.20 -6.17 -0.95
CA GLY A 49 -18.48 -4.94 -0.64
C GLY A 49 -18.33 -4.00 -1.80
N TYR A 50 -18.09 -2.75 -1.46
CA TYR A 50 -17.65 -1.71 -2.39
C TYR A 50 -16.16 -1.48 -2.20
N GLY A 51 -15.47 -1.22 -3.29
CA GLY A 51 -14.04 -0.99 -3.21
C GLY A 51 -13.50 -0.13 -4.33
N VAL A 52 -12.19 0.01 -4.31
CA VAL A 52 -11.45 0.77 -5.30
C VAL A 52 -10.23 0.00 -5.76
N ILE A 53 -9.86 0.21 -7.02
CA ILE A 53 -8.60 -0.32 -7.54
C ILE A 53 -7.44 0.43 -6.88
N SER A 54 -6.51 -0.31 -6.35
CA SER A 54 -5.29 0.16 -5.69
C SER A 54 -4.10 -0.66 -6.18
N THR A 55 -2.97 -0.55 -5.50
CA THR A 55 -1.77 -1.37 -5.75
C THR A 55 -1.41 -2.11 -4.48
N LEU A 56 -1.02 -3.36 -4.62
CA LEU A 56 -0.62 -4.18 -3.48
C LEU A 56 0.67 -3.65 -2.87
N ASN A 57 1.65 -3.38 -3.73
CA ASN A 57 2.95 -2.89 -3.31
C ASN A 57 2.88 -1.39 -2.98
N PRO A 58 3.32 -0.96 -1.80
CA PRO A 58 3.38 0.47 -1.43
C PRO A 58 4.19 1.32 -2.41
N ASP A 59 5.24 0.76 -3.00
CA ASP A 59 6.10 1.46 -3.96
C ASP A 59 5.42 1.74 -5.30
N ASP A 60 4.32 1.06 -5.58
CA ASP A 60 3.51 1.25 -6.78
C ASP A 60 2.37 2.25 -6.59
N ARG A 61 2.18 2.73 -5.37
CA ARG A 61 1.18 3.76 -5.08
C ARG A 61 1.59 5.12 -5.62
N ILE A 62 0.63 6.01 -5.68
CA ILE A 62 0.86 7.42 -6.00
C ILE A 62 1.88 7.99 -5.02
N GLN A 63 3.00 8.47 -5.56
CA GLN A 63 4.12 8.99 -4.78
C GLN A 63 4.17 10.51 -4.84
N ALA A 64 4.49 11.13 -3.73
CA ALA A 64 4.79 12.55 -3.66
C ALA A 64 6.29 12.78 -3.90
N ILE A 65 6.62 13.55 -4.92
CA ILE A 65 7.99 13.99 -5.18
C ILE A 65 8.20 15.30 -4.41
N SER A 66 9.03 15.24 -3.35
CA SER A 66 9.29 16.39 -2.48
C SER A 66 10.63 17.05 -2.77
N ALA A 67 10.74 18.34 -2.48
CA ALA A 67 11.97 19.10 -2.54
C ALA A 67 12.97 18.62 -1.49
N LEU A 68 14.23 18.40 -1.87
CA LEU A 68 15.31 18.08 -0.93
C LEU A 68 15.90 19.32 -0.28
N VAL A 69 15.84 20.44 -0.96
CA VAL A 69 16.40 21.74 -0.54
C VAL A 69 15.38 22.84 -0.76
N SER A 70 15.46 23.88 0.04
CA SER A 70 14.69 25.11 -0.19
C SER A 70 15.24 25.87 -1.38
N GLY A 71 14.39 26.55 -2.12
CA GLY A 71 14.78 27.35 -3.28
C GLY A 71 13.58 27.89 -4.02
N GLN A 72 13.80 28.53 -5.16
CA GLN A 72 12.76 28.95 -6.08
C GLN A 72 12.64 27.96 -7.23
N VAL A 73 11.42 27.76 -7.76
CA VAL A 73 11.24 27.01 -8.99
C VAL A 73 11.89 27.76 -10.15
N GLY A 74 12.98 27.23 -10.65
CA GLY A 74 13.65 27.79 -11.82
C GLY A 74 12.99 27.37 -13.13
N LYS A 75 12.82 26.06 -13.31
CA LYS A 75 12.22 25.50 -14.54
C LYS A 75 11.55 24.17 -14.26
N TRP A 76 10.35 24.02 -14.76
CA TRP A 76 9.69 22.72 -14.94
C TRP A 76 10.14 22.09 -16.25
N HIS A 77 10.51 20.82 -16.23
CA HIS A 77 10.93 20.06 -17.41
C HIS A 77 9.82 19.13 -17.91
N VAL A 78 8.74 19.00 -17.15
CA VAL A 78 7.61 18.12 -17.44
C VAL A 78 6.28 18.87 -17.30
N GLN A 79 5.22 18.31 -17.88
CA GLN A 79 3.85 18.79 -17.77
C GLN A 79 2.99 17.75 -17.05
N GLU A 80 1.82 18.18 -16.56
CA GLU A 80 0.82 17.27 -16.02
C GLU A 80 0.34 16.30 -17.09
N GLY A 81 0.19 15.04 -16.75
CA GLY A 81 -0.15 13.96 -17.68
C GLY A 81 1.02 13.41 -18.50
N GLN A 82 2.22 14.00 -18.40
CA GLN A 82 3.37 13.55 -19.17
C GLN A 82 3.96 12.25 -18.61
N GLN A 83 4.25 11.30 -19.51
CA GLN A 83 5.03 10.11 -19.19
C GLN A 83 6.52 10.48 -19.11
N VAL A 84 7.19 9.95 -18.10
CA VAL A 84 8.61 10.15 -17.82
C VAL A 84 9.31 8.81 -17.60
N LYS A 85 10.60 8.77 -17.94
CA LYS A 85 11.47 7.62 -17.65
C LYS A 85 12.26 7.85 -16.37
N ALA A 86 12.75 6.78 -15.78
CA ALA A 86 13.68 6.84 -14.66
C ALA A 86 14.86 7.78 -14.96
N GLY A 87 15.11 8.73 -14.07
CA GLY A 87 16.19 9.71 -14.23
C GLY A 87 15.83 10.97 -15.03
N ASP A 88 14.68 11.05 -15.68
CA ASP A 88 14.26 12.26 -16.39
C ASP A 88 14.13 13.45 -15.42
N PRO A 89 14.57 14.64 -15.82
CA PRO A 89 14.46 15.83 -14.99
C PRO A 89 12.99 16.27 -14.89
N ILE A 90 12.51 16.50 -13.67
CA ILE A 90 11.13 16.96 -13.40
C ILE A 90 11.13 18.47 -13.18
N VAL A 91 11.92 18.93 -12.24
CA VAL A 91 12.01 20.35 -11.89
C VAL A 91 13.41 20.70 -11.44
N THR A 92 13.88 21.86 -11.85
CA THR A 92 15.11 22.46 -11.36
C THR A 92 14.76 23.58 -10.39
N LEU A 93 15.22 23.46 -9.16
CA LEU A 93 15.15 24.52 -8.15
C LEU A 93 16.40 25.37 -8.28
N VAL A 94 16.26 26.66 -8.13
CA VAL A 94 17.35 27.63 -8.12
C VAL A 94 17.46 28.20 -6.72
N ASP A 95 18.68 28.24 -6.19
CA ASP A 95 18.91 28.90 -4.91
C ASP A 95 18.67 30.41 -5.06
N THR A 96 18.14 31.00 -4.01
CA THR A 96 17.93 32.45 -3.95
C THR A 96 19.27 33.20 -3.94
N ASP A 97 20.34 32.56 -3.47
CA ASP A 97 21.70 33.08 -3.50
C ASP A 97 22.52 32.48 -4.63
N LYS A 98 22.56 33.16 -5.77
CA LYS A 98 23.31 32.75 -6.97
C LYS A 98 24.80 32.55 -6.72
N GLN A 99 25.37 33.17 -5.68
CA GLN A 99 26.80 33.10 -5.38
C GLN A 99 27.13 32.06 -4.31
N LEU A 100 26.14 31.44 -3.65
CA LEU A 100 26.37 30.50 -2.57
C LEU A 100 27.24 29.31 -2.96
N ILE A 101 26.97 28.71 -4.12
CA ILE A 101 27.78 27.59 -4.64
C ILE A 101 29.21 28.01 -4.90
N GLN A 102 29.42 29.19 -5.44
CA GLN A 102 30.76 29.71 -5.72
C GLN A 102 31.53 30.01 -4.43
N ARG A 103 30.87 30.59 -3.40
CA ARG A 103 31.48 30.82 -2.08
C ARG A 103 31.84 29.51 -1.38
N LEU A 104 30.96 28.53 -1.38
CA LEU A 104 31.21 27.22 -0.78
C LEU A 104 32.28 26.42 -1.53
N SER A 105 32.39 26.55 -2.85
CA SER A 105 33.47 25.92 -3.60
C SER A 105 34.81 26.56 -3.28
N GLY A 106 34.85 27.85 -3.08
CA GLY A 106 36.05 28.55 -2.61
C GLY A 106 36.47 28.14 -1.19
N GLU A 107 35.51 28.02 -0.27
CA GLU A 107 35.72 27.52 1.10
C GLU A 107 36.26 26.07 1.07
N LYS A 108 35.66 25.19 0.26
CA LYS A 108 36.19 23.84 0.04
C LYS A 108 37.62 23.84 -0.43
N ALA A 109 37.96 24.67 -1.42
CA ALA A 109 39.34 24.77 -1.93
C ALA A 109 40.32 25.12 -0.81
N ALA A 110 40.00 26.08 0.05
CA ALA A 110 40.81 26.44 1.21
C ALA A 110 41.01 25.28 2.20
N VAL A 111 39.94 24.55 2.51
CA VAL A 111 39.98 23.36 3.40
C VAL A 111 40.81 22.23 2.76
N VAL A 112 40.72 22.01 1.44
CA VAL A 112 41.55 21.04 0.72
C VAL A 112 43.02 21.40 0.78
N HIS A 113 43.36 22.67 0.59
CA HIS A 113 44.77 23.13 0.73
C HIS A 113 45.27 22.92 2.16
N GLN A 114 44.48 23.21 3.18
CA GLN A 114 44.82 22.94 4.58
C GLN A 114 45.09 21.45 4.82
N HIS A 115 44.23 20.56 4.26
CA HIS A 115 44.42 19.11 4.36
C HIS A 115 45.72 18.66 3.68
N GLN A 116 46.03 19.18 2.49
CA GLN A 116 47.28 18.90 1.78
C GLN A 116 48.50 19.33 2.58
N ALA A 117 48.48 20.53 3.19
CA ALA A 117 49.55 20.99 4.05
C ALA A 117 49.74 20.09 5.29
N ASN A 118 48.64 19.65 5.94
CA ASN A 118 48.71 18.73 7.05
C ASN A 118 49.26 17.36 6.63
N MET A 119 48.91 16.89 5.43
CA MET A 119 49.40 15.63 4.89
C MET A 119 50.92 15.68 4.67
N MET A 120 51.44 16.73 4.03
CA MET A 120 52.90 16.93 3.82
C MET A 120 53.65 17.05 5.16
N ALA A 121 53.06 17.75 6.14
CA ALA A 121 53.65 17.86 7.47
C ALA A 121 53.69 16.51 8.20
N THR A 122 52.65 15.70 8.05
CA THR A 122 52.61 14.34 8.61
C THR A 122 53.68 13.45 7.98
N GLU A 123 53.84 13.50 6.67
CA GLU A 123 54.83 12.73 5.94
C GLU A 123 56.26 13.13 6.40
N THR A 124 56.53 14.43 6.52
CA THR A 124 57.82 14.94 7.03
C THR A 124 58.13 14.44 8.44
N LEU A 125 57.13 14.46 9.35
CA LEU A 125 57.28 13.96 10.70
C LEU A 125 57.39 12.43 10.76
N ALA A 126 56.76 11.71 9.83
CA ALA A 126 56.93 10.27 9.73
C ALA A 126 58.38 9.87 9.34
N ILE A 127 58.95 10.58 8.38
CA ILE A 127 60.35 10.39 7.98
C ILE A 127 61.32 10.75 9.15
N ASP A 128 61.03 11.83 9.87
CA ASP A 128 61.82 12.19 11.06
C ASP A 128 61.73 11.13 12.17
N TYR A 129 60.52 10.63 12.46
CA TYR A 129 60.30 9.56 13.43
C TYR A 129 61.09 8.28 13.07
N GLU A 130 61.05 7.84 11.82
CA GLU A 130 61.77 6.68 11.30
C GLU A 130 63.32 6.85 11.46
N ARG A 131 63.78 8.07 11.18
CA ARG A 131 65.19 8.42 11.43
C ARG A 131 65.56 8.34 12.91
N GLN A 132 64.73 8.90 13.80
CA GLN A 132 64.94 8.85 15.26
C GLN A 132 64.87 7.39 15.77
N GLU A 133 64.00 6.57 15.25
CA GLU A 133 63.91 5.15 15.58
C GLU A 133 65.18 4.41 15.20
N THR A 134 65.77 4.67 14.04
CA THR A 134 67.01 4.10 13.61
C THR A 134 68.16 4.52 14.48
N LEU A 135 68.27 5.79 14.86
CA LEU A 135 69.27 6.30 15.77
C LEU A 135 69.14 5.74 17.20
N PHE A 136 67.91 5.51 17.65
CA PHE A 136 67.66 4.87 18.92
C PHE A 136 68.14 3.40 18.93
N LYS A 137 67.86 2.64 17.88
CA LYS A 137 68.35 1.25 17.71
C LYS A 137 69.87 1.18 17.71
N GLN A 138 70.56 2.25 17.28
CA GLN A 138 72.02 2.40 17.31
C GLN A 138 72.57 2.91 18.65
N GLY A 139 71.71 3.21 19.63
CA GLY A 139 72.07 3.76 20.93
C GLY A 139 72.51 5.21 20.93
N LEU A 140 72.27 5.96 19.83
CA LEU A 140 72.74 7.35 19.65
C LEU A 140 71.79 8.41 20.26
N ILE A 141 70.57 8.04 20.60
CA ILE A 141 69.61 8.96 21.22
C ILE A 141 68.90 8.28 22.40
N SER A 142 68.32 9.13 23.29
CA SER A 142 67.56 8.65 24.43
C SER A 142 66.13 8.25 24.02
N GLN A 143 65.54 7.29 24.77
CA GLN A 143 64.13 6.89 24.62
C GLN A 143 63.17 8.08 24.65
N ARG A 144 63.39 9.03 25.57
CA ARG A 144 62.59 10.25 25.69
C ARG A 144 62.51 11.05 24.37
N ARG A 145 63.60 11.06 23.60
CA ARG A 145 63.66 11.76 22.32
C ARG A 145 62.84 11.06 21.25
N LEU A 146 62.89 9.74 21.20
CA LEU A 146 62.05 8.93 20.33
C LEU A 146 60.54 9.14 20.65
N GLU A 147 60.17 9.05 21.92
CA GLU A 147 58.79 9.26 22.37
C GLU A 147 58.28 10.64 22.00
N GLN A 148 59.08 11.70 22.13
CA GLN A 148 58.73 13.06 21.70
C GLN A 148 58.47 13.14 20.20
N ALA A 149 59.27 12.47 19.38
CA ALA A 149 59.03 12.41 17.94
C ALA A 149 57.72 11.66 17.61
N GLY A 150 57.43 10.56 18.31
CA GLY A 150 56.19 9.83 18.19
C GLY A 150 54.96 10.69 18.53
N ILE A 151 55.02 11.42 19.67
CA ILE A 151 53.90 12.33 20.08
C ILE A 151 53.65 13.42 19.02
N LYS A 152 54.73 14.00 18.41
CA LYS A 152 54.58 14.97 17.33
C LYS A 152 53.93 14.38 16.10
N LEU A 153 54.35 13.18 15.69
CA LEU A 153 53.76 12.48 14.56
C LEU A 153 52.29 12.19 14.76
N GLU A 154 51.91 11.58 15.93
CA GLU A 154 50.51 11.28 16.24
C GLU A 154 49.66 12.54 16.35
N GLY A 155 50.17 13.61 16.93
CA GLY A 155 49.47 14.91 16.96
C GLY A 155 49.23 15.49 15.54
N MET A 156 50.16 15.28 14.58
CA MET A 156 49.94 15.73 13.23
C MET A 156 49.01 14.81 12.44
N LYS A 157 49.04 13.49 12.68
CA LYS A 157 48.05 12.54 12.13
C LYS A 157 46.64 12.90 12.56
N ALA A 158 46.44 13.29 13.84
CA ALA A 158 45.16 13.74 14.34
C ALA A 158 44.68 15.02 13.60
N LYS A 159 45.55 16.01 13.36
CA LYS A 159 45.24 17.20 12.58
C LYS A 159 44.92 16.88 11.11
N GLN A 160 45.62 15.93 10.52
CA GLN A 160 45.36 15.45 9.16
C GLN A 160 43.96 14.80 9.08
N ALA A 161 43.61 13.95 10.03
CA ALA A 161 42.29 13.33 10.12
C ALA A 161 41.17 14.35 10.30
N GLU A 162 41.36 15.35 11.17
CA GLU A 162 40.43 16.46 11.37
C GLU A 162 40.18 17.24 10.07
N SER A 163 41.27 17.61 9.37
CA SER A 163 41.16 18.34 8.11
C SER A 163 40.47 17.52 7.02
N LEU A 164 40.70 16.20 6.95
CA LEU A 164 39.99 15.30 6.06
C LEU A 164 38.49 15.26 6.36
N ALA A 165 38.12 15.19 7.65
CA ALA A 165 36.71 15.24 8.05
C ALA A 165 36.03 16.54 7.61
N LYS A 166 36.70 17.68 7.71
CA LYS A 166 36.22 18.98 7.19
C LYS A 166 36.01 18.96 5.68
N VAL A 167 36.95 18.38 4.89
CA VAL A 167 36.78 18.20 3.44
C VAL A 167 35.52 17.42 3.14
N LYS A 168 35.32 16.26 3.81
CA LYS A 168 34.13 15.41 3.62
C LYS A 168 32.83 16.13 4.00
N GLN A 169 32.86 16.95 5.02
CA GLN A 169 31.70 17.76 5.43
C GLN A 169 31.35 18.78 4.33
N MET A 170 32.34 19.45 3.74
CA MET A 170 32.13 20.38 2.62
C MET A 170 31.63 19.66 1.36
N ASP A 171 32.15 18.48 1.05
CA ASP A 171 31.65 17.64 -0.04
C ASP A 171 30.17 17.32 0.11
N THR A 172 29.76 16.89 1.31
CA THR A 172 28.36 16.58 1.61
C THR A 172 27.47 17.82 1.49
N ARG A 173 27.94 18.98 1.95
CA ARG A 173 27.20 20.25 1.87
C ARG A 173 27.01 20.69 0.41
N LEU A 174 28.07 20.63 -0.41
CA LEU A 174 27.99 20.94 -1.84
C LEU A 174 27.14 19.95 -2.62
N ALA A 175 27.23 18.65 -2.31
CA ALA A 175 26.41 17.61 -2.95
C ALA A 175 24.91 17.84 -2.71
N ARG A 176 24.52 18.24 -1.50
CA ARG A 176 23.12 18.61 -1.19
C ARG A 176 22.62 19.79 -2.00
N LEU A 177 23.48 20.80 -2.21
CA LEU A 177 23.12 21.99 -2.97
C LEU A 177 23.13 21.76 -4.49
N SER A 178 23.99 20.86 -4.99
CA SER A 178 24.00 20.51 -6.42
C SER A 178 22.83 19.63 -6.85
N SER A 179 22.11 19.01 -5.90
CA SER A 179 20.88 18.24 -6.15
C SER A 179 19.65 19.13 -6.38
N GLN A 180 19.82 20.24 -7.08
CA GLN A 180 18.71 21.19 -7.36
C GLN A 180 17.74 20.68 -8.41
N THR A 181 18.15 19.70 -9.23
CA THR A 181 17.26 19.08 -10.23
C THR A 181 16.66 17.79 -9.67
N LYS A 182 15.36 17.82 -9.42
CA LYS A 182 14.63 16.62 -9.04
C LYS A 182 14.35 15.77 -10.28
N ARG A 183 14.61 14.48 -10.17
CA ARG A 183 14.47 13.51 -11.25
C ARG A 183 13.42 12.48 -10.92
N ALA A 184 12.83 11.86 -11.94
CA ALA A 184 11.90 10.75 -11.79
C ALA A 184 12.59 9.54 -11.14
N PRO A 185 12.02 8.94 -10.10
CA PRO A 185 12.62 7.78 -9.43
C PRO A 185 12.59 6.52 -10.30
N ARG A 186 11.56 6.39 -11.14
CA ARG A 186 11.36 5.29 -12.09
C ARG A 186 10.40 5.72 -13.21
N ASP A 187 10.15 4.83 -14.18
CA ASP A 187 9.20 5.07 -15.26
C ASP A 187 7.80 5.29 -14.71
N GLY A 188 7.06 6.24 -15.27
CA GLY A 188 5.71 6.54 -14.83
C GLY A 188 5.13 7.81 -15.41
N THR A 189 4.05 8.31 -14.81
CA THR A 189 3.32 9.49 -15.28
C THR A 189 3.23 10.55 -14.19
N ILE A 190 3.46 11.80 -14.53
CA ILE A 190 3.24 12.94 -13.66
C ILE A 190 1.73 13.23 -13.60
N LEU A 191 1.12 13.11 -12.44
CA LEU A 191 -0.33 13.36 -12.29
C LEU A 191 -0.62 14.84 -12.08
N ARG A 192 0.12 15.47 -11.17
CA ARG A 192 -0.11 16.86 -10.79
C ARG A 192 1.19 17.53 -10.42
N LEU A 193 1.36 18.76 -10.87
CA LEU A 193 2.44 19.63 -10.43
C LEU A 193 1.86 20.55 -9.34
N ILE A 194 2.52 20.61 -8.18
CA ILE A 194 2.10 21.54 -7.13
C ILE A 194 2.63 22.91 -7.47
N SER A 195 1.70 23.67 -7.87
CA SER A 195 1.61 25.00 -8.39
C SER A 195 2.68 26.00 -7.97
N GLY A 196 2.99 26.77 -8.89
CA GLY A 196 3.58 28.06 -8.79
C GLY A 196 4.33 28.27 -10.08
N GLY A 197 4.03 29.35 -10.74
CA GLY A 197 4.86 29.80 -11.86
C GLY A 197 6.32 29.86 -11.43
N SER A 198 7.21 29.94 -12.38
CA SER A 198 8.63 30.27 -12.17
C SER A 198 8.72 31.45 -11.20
N ALA A 199 9.42 31.25 -10.08
CA ALA A 199 9.63 32.16 -8.95
C ALA A 199 8.86 31.85 -7.65
N THR A 200 8.08 30.78 -7.56
CA THR A 200 7.51 30.35 -6.28
C THR A 200 8.59 29.81 -5.38
N HIS A 201 8.65 30.30 -4.13
CA HIS A 201 9.58 29.78 -3.12
C HIS A 201 9.05 28.45 -2.58
N ILE A 202 9.92 27.46 -2.55
CA ILE A 202 9.67 26.09 -2.09
C ILE A 202 10.56 25.80 -0.88
N ASN A 203 9.97 25.24 0.15
CA ASN A 203 10.70 24.79 1.33
C ASN A 203 11.15 23.32 1.18
N ALA A 204 12.26 22.96 1.84
CA ALA A 204 12.68 21.56 1.93
C ALA A 204 11.55 20.71 2.55
N GLY A 205 11.29 19.54 1.95
CA GLY A 205 10.18 18.65 2.32
C GLY A 205 8.84 18.97 1.65
N GLN A 206 8.68 20.13 1.02
CA GLN A 206 7.45 20.49 0.33
C GLN A 206 7.26 19.61 -0.92
N VAL A 207 6.03 19.12 -1.12
CA VAL A 207 5.67 18.31 -2.30
C VAL A 207 5.73 19.19 -3.54
N LEU A 208 6.39 18.73 -4.58
CA LEU A 208 6.57 19.39 -5.87
C LEU A 208 5.64 18.83 -6.94
N ALA A 209 5.55 17.51 -6.98
CA ALA A 209 4.75 16.81 -7.96
C ALA A 209 4.17 15.53 -7.37
N THR A 210 3.07 15.07 -7.95
CA THR A 210 2.51 13.74 -7.67
C THR A 210 2.79 12.86 -8.88
N PHE A 211 3.32 11.69 -8.63
CA PHE A 211 3.81 10.75 -9.63
C PHE A 211 3.15 9.39 -9.44
N ILE A 212 2.77 8.74 -10.53
CA ILE A 212 2.27 7.36 -10.55
C ILE A 212 3.26 6.49 -11.34
N PRO A 213 3.78 5.42 -10.76
CA PRO A 213 4.64 4.48 -11.46
C PRO A 213 3.89 3.75 -12.57
N LYS A 214 4.60 3.42 -13.65
CA LYS A 214 4.14 2.52 -14.69
C LYS A 214 4.33 1.07 -14.24
N ASP A 215 3.54 0.15 -14.79
CA ASP A 215 3.63 -1.30 -14.53
C ASP A 215 3.41 -1.68 -13.05
N SER A 216 2.49 -0.97 -12.38
CA SER A 216 2.10 -1.26 -11.02
C SER A 216 1.22 -2.51 -10.95
N GLN A 217 1.56 -3.44 -10.04
CA GLN A 217 0.72 -4.60 -9.77
C GLN A 217 -0.60 -4.13 -9.12
N ARG A 218 -1.68 -4.19 -9.93
CA ARG A 218 -3.02 -3.77 -9.48
C ARG A 218 -3.55 -4.75 -8.45
N ALA A 219 -4.17 -4.22 -7.44
CA ALA A 219 -4.97 -4.93 -6.45
C ALA A 219 -6.27 -4.18 -6.22
N LEU A 220 -7.24 -4.84 -5.65
CA LEU A 220 -8.51 -4.22 -5.32
C LEU A 220 -8.72 -4.27 -3.82
N VAL A 221 -9.17 -3.18 -3.24
CA VAL A 221 -9.48 -3.07 -1.82
C VAL A 221 -11.00 -2.97 -1.69
N LEU A 222 -11.64 -4.04 -1.21
CA LEU A 222 -13.07 -4.05 -0.89
C LEU A 222 -13.28 -3.72 0.58
N ASN A 223 -14.24 -2.85 0.86
CA ASN A 223 -14.75 -2.61 2.20
C ASN A 223 -15.98 -3.50 2.40
N ILE A 224 -15.91 -4.41 3.35
CA ILE A 224 -17.00 -5.35 3.70
C ILE A 224 -17.51 -5.09 5.09
N SER A 225 -18.72 -5.54 5.37
CA SER A 225 -19.32 -5.45 6.71
C SER A 225 -18.50 -6.23 7.74
N GLY A 226 -18.41 -5.73 8.98
CA GLY A 226 -17.80 -6.45 10.10
C GLY A 226 -18.45 -7.79 10.39
N LEU A 227 -19.75 -7.96 10.07
CA LEU A 227 -20.46 -9.22 10.21
C LEU A 227 -19.91 -10.31 9.28
N ASP A 228 -19.51 -9.93 8.08
CA ASP A 228 -19.02 -10.85 7.06
C ASP A 228 -17.50 -11.04 7.12
N ALA A 229 -16.78 -10.05 7.70
CA ALA A 229 -15.33 -10.04 7.73
C ALA A 229 -14.72 -11.26 8.45
N SER A 230 -15.39 -11.73 9.52
CA SER A 230 -14.96 -12.92 10.26
C SER A 230 -14.98 -14.21 9.45
N LEU A 231 -15.69 -14.24 8.34
CA LEU A 231 -15.88 -15.41 7.48
C LEU A 231 -14.94 -15.42 6.30
N VAL A 232 -14.44 -14.24 5.91
CA VAL A 232 -13.55 -14.10 4.75
C VAL A 232 -12.15 -14.56 5.11
N ARG A 233 -11.60 -15.41 4.26
CA ARG A 233 -10.25 -15.95 4.40
C ARG A 233 -9.44 -15.72 3.13
N ALA A 234 -8.12 -15.68 3.28
CA ALA A 234 -7.21 -15.69 2.14
C ALA A 234 -7.46 -16.92 1.24
N GLY A 235 -7.38 -16.72 -0.06
CA GLY A 235 -7.62 -17.74 -1.07
C GLY A 235 -9.07 -17.85 -1.55
N TYR A 236 -10.03 -17.20 -0.92
CA TYR A 236 -11.44 -17.22 -1.37
C TYR A 236 -11.59 -16.52 -2.72
N SER A 237 -12.42 -17.11 -3.59
CA SER A 237 -12.73 -16.54 -4.90
C SER A 237 -13.65 -15.34 -4.77
N VAL A 238 -13.43 -14.35 -5.62
CA VAL A 238 -14.22 -13.11 -5.65
C VAL A 238 -14.73 -12.87 -7.06
N ARG A 239 -15.96 -12.41 -7.16
CA ARG A 239 -16.54 -11.86 -8.39
C ARG A 239 -16.56 -10.36 -8.31
N LEU A 240 -15.99 -9.70 -9.32
CA LEU A 240 -15.77 -8.26 -9.37
C LEU A 240 -16.53 -7.65 -10.53
N GLN A 241 -17.17 -6.53 -10.27
CA GLN A 241 -17.78 -5.67 -11.27
C GLN A 241 -17.09 -4.32 -11.24
N PHE A 242 -16.41 -3.98 -12.32
CA PHE A 242 -15.81 -2.66 -12.50
C PHE A 242 -16.88 -1.66 -12.95
N GLU A 243 -16.74 -0.43 -12.48
CA GLU A 243 -17.62 0.68 -12.89
C GLU A 243 -17.58 0.87 -14.41
N GLY A 244 -18.76 1.11 -15.02
CA GLY A 244 -18.89 1.23 -16.47
C GLY A 244 -18.94 -0.10 -17.24
N TRP A 245 -18.79 -1.25 -16.57
CA TRP A 245 -18.86 -2.55 -17.23
C TRP A 245 -20.24 -3.18 -17.04
N PRO A 246 -20.96 -3.53 -18.15
CA PRO A 246 -22.29 -4.14 -18.06
C PRO A 246 -22.22 -5.53 -17.47
N MET A 247 -23.15 -5.86 -16.57
CA MET A 247 -23.23 -7.14 -15.89
C MET A 247 -24.68 -7.66 -15.81
N LEU A 248 -24.82 -8.98 -15.98
CA LEU A 248 -26.01 -9.73 -15.61
C LEU A 248 -25.64 -10.69 -14.47
N GLN A 249 -26.28 -10.55 -13.32
CA GLN A 249 -26.04 -11.41 -12.15
C GLN A 249 -27.36 -11.94 -11.61
N PHE A 250 -27.35 -13.23 -11.23
CA PHE A 250 -28.45 -13.86 -10.51
C PHE A 250 -28.09 -14.01 -9.03
N SER A 251 -28.92 -13.47 -8.17
CA SER A 251 -28.73 -13.59 -6.70
C SER A 251 -28.69 -15.06 -6.31
N GLY A 252 -27.71 -15.45 -5.50
CA GLY A 252 -27.49 -16.82 -5.05
C GLY A 252 -26.65 -17.70 -5.96
N TRP A 253 -26.41 -17.29 -7.20
CA TRP A 253 -25.53 -18.00 -8.17
C TRP A 253 -24.54 -17.05 -8.81
N PRO A 254 -23.63 -16.42 -8.04
CA PRO A 254 -22.68 -15.45 -8.57
C PRO A 254 -21.67 -16.05 -9.54
N SER A 255 -21.49 -17.38 -9.53
CA SER A 255 -20.64 -18.10 -10.49
C SER A 255 -21.20 -18.08 -11.93
N VAL A 256 -22.49 -17.81 -12.11
CA VAL A 256 -23.19 -17.75 -13.41
C VAL A 256 -23.26 -16.29 -13.92
N ALA A 257 -22.75 -15.33 -13.18
CA ALA A 257 -22.76 -13.91 -13.57
C ALA A 257 -21.89 -13.70 -14.82
N THR A 258 -22.47 -13.06 -15.85
CA THR A 258 -21.75 -12.63 -17.05
C THR A 258 -21.32 -11.18 -16.91
N GLY A 259 -20.12 -10.83 -17.42
CA GLY A 259 -19.56 -9.48 -17.30
C GLY A 259 -18.84 -9.20 -16.00
N THR A 260 -18.67 -10.21 -15.13
CA THR A 260 -17.82 -10.12 -13.94
C THR A 260 -16.41 -10.64 -14.23
N PHE A 261 -15.48 -10.18 -13.42
CA PHE A 261 -14.07 -10.59 -13.45
C PHE A 261 -13.75 -11.38 -12.20
N GLY A 262 -12.77 -12.27 -12.32
CA GLY A 262 -12.29 -13.06 -11.20
C GLY A 262 -11.27 -12.32 -10.36
N GLY A 263 -11.30 -12.59 -9.06
CA GLY A 263 -10.27 -12.19 -8.13
C GLY A 263 -10.12 -13.24 -7.04
N ARG A 264 -9.03 -13.17 -6.31
CA ARG A 264 -8.74 -14.02 -5.15
C ARG A 264 -8.38 -13.16 -3.95
N VAL A 265 -8.96 -13.48 -2.80
CA VAL A 265 -8.62 -12.78 -1.55
C VAL A 265 -7.16 -13.06 -1.21
N ASN A 266 -6.36 -12.00 -1.09
CA ASN A 266 -4.99 -12.09 -0.61
C ASN A 266 -4.98 -12.08 0.93
N PHE A 267 -5.51 -11.02 1.54
CA PHE A 267 -5.66 -10.94 2.99
C PHE A 267 -6.80 -9.99 3.40
N VAL A 268 -7.19 -10.09 4.66
CA VAL A 268 -8.15 -9.18 5.31
C VAL A 268 -7.39 -8.34 6.32
N GLU A 269 -7.58 -7.03 6.30
CA GLU A 269 -6.97 -6.15 7.32
C GLU A 269 -7.55 -6.49 8.70
N PRO A 270 -6.71 -6.68 9.74
CA PRO A 270 -7.18 -7.08 11.07
C PRO A 270 -7.80 -5.93 11.86
N VAL A 271 -7.79 -4.71 11.31
CA VAL A 271 -8.29 -3.50 11.97
C VAL A 271 -9.48 -2.95 11.19
N ALA A 272 -10.57 -2.68 11.89
CA ALA A 272 -11.75 -2.05 11.30
C ALA A 272 -11.46 -0.57 10.95
N ALA A 273 -12.05 -0.11 9.86
CA ALA A 273 -12.10 1.31 9.53
C ALA A 273 -13.07 2.06 10.51
N ILE A 274 -13.08 3.39 10.45
CA ILE A 274 -13.87 4.25 11.34
C ILE A 274 -15.38 3.94 11.22
N ASP A 275 -15.83 3.52 10.05
CA ASP A 275 -17.21 3.14 9.74
C ASP A 275 -17.58 1.69 10.17
N GLY A 276 -16.66 0.96 10.80
CA GLY A 276 -16.82 -0.42 11.20
C GLY A 276 -16.65 -1.44 10.07
N SER A 277 -16.29 -1.01 8.86
CA SER A 277 -15.97 -1.91 7.76
C SER A 277 -14.56 -2.48 7.87
N PHE A 278 -14.31 -3.61 7.23
CA PHE A 278 -13.00 -4.22 7.12
C PHE A 278 -12.54 -4.20 5.65
N LYS A 279 -11.26 -3.93 5.45
CA LYS A 279 -10.66 -3.93 4.12
C LYS A 279 -10.16 -5.32 3.76
N VAL A 280 -10.59 -5.78 2.60
CA VAL A 280 -10.15 -7.04 1.99
C VAL A 280 -9.36 -6.72 0.74
N TRP A 281 -8.13 -7.19 0.70
CA TRP A 281 -7.23 -7.05 -0.43
C TRP A 281 -7.40 -8.23 -1.38
N ILE A 282 -7.62 -7.93 -2.64
CA ILE A 282 -7.94 -8.89 -3.68
C ILE A 282 -6.95 -8.71 -4.82
N GLU A 283 -6.43 -9.81 -5.28
CA GLU A 283 -5.56 -9.91 -6.46
C GLU A 283 -6.32 -10.46 -7.65
N GLU A 284 -5.81 -10.22 -8.83
CA GLU A 284 -6.29 -10.84 -10.06
C GLU A 284 -6.13 -12.36 -9.99
N ASP A 285 -7.17 -13.10 -10.37
CA ASP A 285 -7.10 -14.55 -10.42
C ASP A 285 -6.50 -14.98 -11.77
N PRO A 286 -5.31 -15.57 -11.79
CA PRO A 286 -4.63 -15.94 -13.02
C PRO A 286 -5.37 -17.04 -13.81
N ASP A 287 -6.23 -17.80 -13.14
CA ASP A 287 -7.00 -18.90 -13.75
C ASP A 287 -8.30 -18.41 -14.43
N GLN A 288 -8.57 -17.10 -14.37
CA GLN A 288 -9.78 -16.48 -14.91
C GLN A 288 -9.45 -15.40 -15.96
N ARG A 289 -10.51 -14.81 -16.51
CA ARG A 289 -10.37 -13.70 -17.46
C ARG A 289 -9.61 -12.55 -16.80
N PRO A 290 -8.57 -12.00 -17.46
CA PRO A 290 -7.81 -10.87 -16.94
C PRO A 290 -8.71 -9.64 -16.72
N TRP A 291 -8.33 -8.85 -15.73
CA TRP A 291 -9.03 -7.59 -15.45
C TRP A 291 -8.95 -6.65 -16.66
N PRO A 292 -9.91 -5.72 -16.81
CA PRO A 292 -9.86 -4.74 -17.88
C PRO A 292 -8.54 -3.97 -17.88
N ASP A 293 -8.10 -3.54 -19.07
CA ASP A 293 -6.91 -2.73 -19.23
C ASP A 293 -6.98 -1.44 -18.38
N GLU A 294 -5.82 -0.85 -18.11
CA GLU A 294 -5.69 0.36 -17.28
C GLU A 294 -6.49 1.55 -17.82
N ASP A 295 -6.78 1.58 -19.11
CA ASP A 295 -7.60 2.62 -19.70
C ASP A 295 -9.06 2.58 -19.22
N PHE A 296 -9.57 1.39 -18.89
CA PHE A 296 -10.94 1.17 -18.40
C PHE A 296 -11.00 1.02 -16.88
N ALA A 297 -10.02 0.34 -16.30
CA ALA A 297 -9.95 0.03 -14.86
C ALA A 297 -8.74 0.76 -14.23
N ARG A 298 -8.87 2.08 -14.12
CA ARG A 298 -7.81 2.97 -13.58
C ARG A 298 -7.69 2.85 -12.07
N LEU A 299 -6.51 3.15 -11.53
CA LEU A 299 -6.33 3.27 -10.09
C LEU A 299 -7.32 4.30 -9.51
N GLY A 300 -8.01 3.90 -8.43
CA GLY A 300 -9.07 4.71 -7.83
C GLY A 300 -10.46 4.48 -8.41
N SER A 301 -10.63 3.72 -9.52
CA SER A 301 -11.94 3.37 -10.05
C SER A 301 -12.73 2.53 -9.07
N GLN A 302 -14.04 2.80 -8.97
CA GLN A 302 -14.92 2.07 -8.08
C GLN A 302 -15.22 0.68 -8.62
N THR A 303 -15.38 -0.24 -7.70
CA THR A 303 -15.66 -1.65 -8.01
C THR A 303 -16.60 -2.22 -6.96
N LYS A 304 -17.50 -3.09 -7.40
CA LYS A 304 -18.31 -3.92 -6.52
C LYS A 304 -17.76 -5.33 -6.51
N GLY A 305 -17.75 -5.98 -5.35
CA GLY A 305 -17.26 -7.34 -5.22
C GLY A 305 -18.16 -8.21 -4.38
N TRP A 306 -18.23 -9.48 -4.76
CA TRP A 306 -18.90 -10.55 -4.05
C TRP A 306 -17.87 -11.63 -3.75
N ILE A 307 -17.47 -11.73 -2.49
CA ILE A 307 -16.58 -12.78 -2.03
C ILE A 307 -17.43 -14.03 -1.84
N LEU A 308 -17.05 -15.11 -2.51
CA LEU A 308 -17.75 -16.38 -2.46
C LEU A 308 -17.34 -17.12 -1.19
N LEU A 309 -18.32 -17.32 -0.31
CA LEU A 309 -18.14 -18.05 0.94
C LEU A 309 -18.56 -19.51 0.76
N ASN A 310 -19.13 -20.11 1.79
CA ASN A 310 -19.53 -21.51 1.79
C ASN A 310 -20.85 -21.73 1.03
N GLU A 311 -21.03 -22.94 0.50
CA GLU A 311 -22.32 -23.41 -0.01
C GLU A 311 -23.17 -23.88 1.15
N VAL A 312 -24.40 -23.39 1.22
CA VAL A 312 -25.41 -23.76 2.22
C VAL A 312 -26.73 -24.05 1.55
N SER A 313 -27.71 -24.61 2.27
CA SER A 313 -29.06 -24.73 1.73
C SER A 313 -29.75 -23.36 1.67
N LEU A 314 -30.59 -23.16 0.65
CA LEU A 314 -31.38 -21.93 0.50
C LEU A 314 -32.23 -21.65 1.73
N GLY A 315 -32.78 -22.67 2.36
CA GLY A 315 -33.57 -22.53 3.59
C GLY A 315 -32.76 -22.01 4.78
N TYR A 316 -31.50 -22.44 4.92
CA TYR A 316 -30.60 -21.91 5.95
C TYR A 316 -30.30 -20.45 5.68
N GLU A 317 -30.03 -20.05 4.42
CA GLU A 317 -29.75 -18.67 4.10
C GLU A 317 -30.94 -17.74 4.35
N VAL A 318 -32.14 -18.17 3.96
CA VAL A 318 -33.38 -17.42 4.26
C VAL A 318 -33.57 -17.28 5.77
N TRP A 319 -33.39 -18.37 6.55
CA TRP A 319 -33.47 -18.31 8.00
C TRP A 319 -32.44 -17.35 8.61
N ARG A 320 -31.19 -17.41 8.12
CA ARG A 320 -30.11 -16.55 8.57
C ARG A 320 -30.42 -15.07 8.33
N GLN A 321 -30.89 -14.73 7.14
CA GLN A 321 -31.23 -13.33 6.79
C GLN A 321 -32.39 -12.81 7.64
N LEU A 322 -33.42 -13.65 7.89
CA LEU A 322 -34.54 -13.27 8.73
C LEU A 322 -34.14 -13.02 10.20
N ASN A 323 -33.15 -13.73 10.70
CA ASN A 323 -32.67 -13.60 12.07
C ASN A 323 -31.46 -12.69 12.22
N ASN A 324 -30.99 -12.09 11.13
CA ASN A 324 -29.78 -11.23 11.09
C ASN A 324 -28.55 -11.89 11.75
N PHE A 325 -28.43 -13.21 11.61
CA PHE A 325 -27.28 -13.96 12.13
C PHE A 325 -26.12 -13.91 11.14
N PRO A 326 -24.87 -13.70 11.62
CA PRO A 326 -23.71 -13.95 10.80
C PRO A 326 -23.66 -15.43 10.41
N PRO A 327 -23.15 -15.80 9.22
CA PRO A 327 -22.97 -17.18 8.84
C PRO A 327 -22.03 -17.87 9.86
N ARG A 328 -22.37 -19.10 10.27
CA ARG A 328 -21.53 -19.86 11.20
C ARG A 328 -20.25 -20.30 10.50
N ASN A 329 -19.12 -19.94 11.12
CA ASN A 329 -17.84 -20.49 10.75
C ASN A 329 -17.62 -21.81 11.53
N ASN A 330 -17.48 -22.92 10.84
CA ASN A 330 -17.19 -24.23 11.49
C ASN A 330 -15.85 -24.25 12.24
N SER A 331 -15.01 -23.20 12.09
CA SER A 331 -13.73 -23.11 12.77
C SER A 331 -13.79 -22.67 14.23
N GLU A 332 -14.94 -22.17 14.71
CA GLU A 332 -15.09 -21.86 16.16
C GLU A 332 -15.23 -23.11 17.04
N LEU A 333 -15.54 -24.25 16.43
CA LEU A 333 -15.61 -25.53 17.16
C LEU A 333 -14.25 -26.20 17.37
N GLU A 334 -13.22 -25.77 16.65
CA GLU A 334 -11.87 -26.36 16.71
C GLU A 334 -10.98 -25.71 17.79
N TYR A 335 -11.33 -24.53 18.27
CA TYR A 335 -10.62 -23.82 19.35
C TYR A 335 -11.25 -23.99 20.74
N ALA A 336 -12.34 -24.74 20.85
CA ALA A 336 -13.05 -25.00 22.12
C ALA A 336 -12.82 -26.44 22.66
N GLN A 337 -11.81 -27.17 22.16
CA GLN A 337 -11.39 -28.47 22.71
C GLN A 337 -10.00 -28.39 23.32
#